data_546b9d474b638c78d98c0ecf1af8152d
#
_entry.id   546b9d474b638c78d98c0ecf1af8152d
#
_cell.length_a   1.000
_cell.length_b   1.000
_cell.length_c   1.000
_cell.angle_alpha   90.00
_cell.angle_beta   90.00
_cell.angle_gamma   90.00
#
_symmetry.space_group_name_H-M   'P 1'
#
loop_
_entity.id
_entity.type
_entity.pdbx_description
1 polymer ?
#
loop_
_entity_poly.entity_id
_entity_poly.type
_entity_poly.pdbx_seq_one_letter_code
_entity_poly.pdbx_strand_id
1 'polypeptide(L)'
;DVIASMVEYYKDNLKTSGKKSQLDDFTKYTFSFSGLECRILGTFYRDENNKIQFGADVENYYSAHNYVAYKPVGDILEMIVNFRDGNTSIGCSTDYRIGKIRYSSSRRFQDKHPDVPVYVSPSDFLGKRTALFGMTRTGKSNTVKKVIEATTEISNKATNTCIDASAVSAIDNVKQFKDDGTPKYKVGQIIFDMNGEYANAN
;
A
#
# COMPACT_ATOMS: atom_id res chain seq x y z
N ASP A 1 22.91 -23.50 1.95
CA ASP A 1 23.65 -24.64 2.54
C ASP A 1 25.18 -24.49 2.40
N VAL A 2 25.73 -24.06 1.26
CA VAL A 2 27.17 -23.88 1.05
C VAL A 2 27.75 -22.83 2.01
N ILE A 3 27.03 -21.72 2.23
CA ILE A 3 27.48 -20.66 3.16
C ILE A 3 27.49 -21.15 4.61
N ALA A 4 26.50 -21.95 5.01
CA ALA A 4 26.42 -22.50 6.35
C ALA A 4 27.58 -23.48 6.64
N SER A 5 27.88 -24.38 5.68
CA SER A 5 29.02 -25.30 5.79
C SER A 5 30.36 -24.57 5.75
N MET A 6 30.51 -23.49 4.98
CA MET A 6 31.71 -22.65 5.01
C MET A 6 31.89 -21.93 6.35
N VAL A 7 30.81 -21.37 6.92
CA VAL A 7 30.86 -20.71 8.23
C VAL A 7 31.26 -21.71 9.33
N GLU A 8 30.73 -22.93 9.26
CA GLU A 8 31.05 -23.99 10.23
C GLU A 8 32.53 -24.44 10.11
N TYR A 9 33.00 -24.64 8.87
CA TYR A 9 34.41 -24.94 8.59
C TYR A 9 35.35 -23.88 9.12
N TYR A 10 35.02 -22.58 8.94
CA TYR A 10 35.86 -21.50 9.47
C TYR A 10 35.77 -21.36 10.99
N LYS A 11 34.62 -21.60 11.61
CA LYS A 11 34.49 -21.63 13.07
C LYS A 11 35.38 -22.68 13.72
N ASP A 12 35.47 -23.84 13.11
CA ASP A 12 36.28 -24.94 13.62
C ASP A 12 37.79 -24.68 13.43
N ASN A 13 38.18 -24.15 12.30
CA ASN A 13 39.58 -23.79 12.06
C ASN A 13 40.07 -22.61 12.92
N LEU A 14 39.21 -21.65 13.28
CA LEU A 14 39.53 -20.54 14.18
C LEU A 14 39.76 -21.01 15.62
N LYS A 15 39.02 -22.07 16.04
CA LYS A 15 39.20 -22.64 17.39
C LYS A 15 40.54 -23.40 17.55
N THR A 16 41.05 -23.93 16.47
CA THR A 16 42.22 -24.84 16.51
C THR A 16 43.57 -24.10 16.43
N SER A 17 43.62 -22.89 15.86
CA SER A 17 44.92 -22.27 15.52
C SER A 17 45.43 -21.21 16.48
N GLY A 18 44.70 -20.76 17.45
CA GLY A 18 45.18 -19.76 18.46
C GLY A 18 45.70 -18.43 17.88
N LYS A 19 45.85 -18.30 16.58
CA LYS A 19 46.24 -17.11 15.86
C LYS A 19 45.01 -16.42 15.30
N LYS A 20 44.94 -15.11 15.40
CA LYS A 20 43.94 -14.31 14.68
C LYS A 20 44.10 -14.60 13.18
N SER A 21 43.33 -15.54 12.68
CA SER A 21 43.25 -15.81 11.26
C SER A 21 42.66 -14.57 10.60
N GLN A 22 43.44 -13.84 9.86
CA GLN A 22 42.95 -12.82 8.96
C GLN A 22 42.30 -13.56 7.79
N LEU A 23 40.98 -13.47 7.71
CA LEU A 23 40.24 -13.88 6.51
C LEU A 23 40.85 -13.11 5.33
N ASP A 24 41.20 -13.83 4.27
CA ASP A 24 41.59 -13.22 3.01
C ASP A 24 40.45 -12.35 2.43
N ASP A 25 40.81 -11.41 1.61
CA ASP A 25 39.83 -10.44 1.09
C ASP A 25 38.75 -11.09 0.22
N PHE A 26 39.07 -12.15 -0.49
CA PHE A 26 38.11 -12.94 -1.26
C PHE A 26 37.06 -13.59 -0.36
N THR A 27 37.49 -14.21 0.74
CA THR A 27 36.60 -14.84 1.71
C THR A 27 35.75 -13.80 2.44
N LYS A 28 36.32 -12.65 2.81
CA LYS A 28 35.52 -11.52 3.35
C LYS A 28 34.44 -11.06 2.38
N TYR A 29 34.78 -10.97 1.10
CA TYR A 29 33.82 -10.61 0.05
C TYR A 29 32.71 -11.64 -0.05
N THR A 30 33.04 -12.92 -0.07
CA THR A 30 32.07 -14.03 -0.14
C THR A 30 31.14 -14.05 1.05
N PHE A 31 31.65 -13.77 2.27
CA PHE A 31 30.82 -13.69 3.48
C PHE A 31 30.05 -12.38 3.64
N SER A 32 30.37 -11.35 2.87
CA SER A 32 29.66 -10.07 2.91
C SER A 32 28.38 -10.05 2.05
N PHE A 33 28.13 -11.09 1.28
CA PHE A 33 26.90 -11.19 0.50
C PHE A 33 25.70 -11.46 1.39
N SER A 34 24.73 -10.56 1.34
CA SER A 34 23.40 -10.77 1.91
C SER A 34 22.51 -11.37 0.84
N GLY A 35 21.96 -12.55 1.10
CA GLY A 35 20.93 -13.15 0.26
C GLY A 35 19.58 -12.49 0.54
N LEU A 36 18.81 -12.24 -0.51
CA LEU A 36 17.43 -11.80 -0.43
C LEU A 36 16.55 -12.84 -1.08
N GLU A 37 15.66 -13.42 -0.31
CA GLU A 37 14.61 -14.30 -0.83
C GLU A 37 13.42 -13.43 -1.23
N CYS A 38 13.06 -13.47 -2.51
CA CYS A 38 11.98 -12.67 -3.07
C CYS A 38 10.90 -13.56 -3.65
N ARG A 39 9.64 -13.20 -3.38
CA ARG A 39 8.48 -13.75 -4.05
C ARG A 39 7.95 -12.73 -5.05
N ILE A 40 7.86 -13.11 -6.31
CA ILE A 40 7.23 -12.30 -7.34
C ILE A 40 5.72 -12.32 -7.09
N LEU A 41 5.12 -11.14 -6.95
CA LEU A 41 3.67 -10.98 -6.74
C LEU A 41 2.94 -10.76 -8.05
N GLY A 42 3.60 -10.22 -9.06
CA GLY A 42 3.05 -9.92 -10.36
C GLY A 42 3.93 -8.96 -11.14
N THR A 43 3.47 -8.58 -12.30
CA THR A 43 4.20 -7.74 -13.26
C THR A 43 3.33 -6.57 -13.71
N PHE A 44 3.89 -5.37 -13.73
CA PHE A 44 3.27 -4.22 -14.38
C PHE A 44 3.67 -4.21 -15.86
N TYR A 45 2.69 -4.11 -16.74
CA TYR A 45 2.91 -4.06 -18.19
C TYR A 45 2.00 -3.00 -18.82
N ARG A 46 2.26 -2.64 -20.08
CA ARG A 46 1.41 -1.74 -20.85
C ARG A 46 0.55 -2.57 -21.80
N ASP A 47 -0.75 -2.28 -21.79
CA ASP A 47 -1.68 -2.87 -22.73
C ASP A 47 -1.60 -2.20 -24.13
N GLU A 48 -2.40 -2.68 -25.08
CA GLU A 48 -2.48 -2.16 -26.45
C GLU A 48 -2.83 -0.67 -26.50
N ASN A 49 -3.50 -0.15 -25.48
CA ASN A 49 -3.88 1.25 -25.34
C ASN A 49 -2.84 2.07 -24.55
N ASN A 50 -1.64 1.51 -24.33
CA ASN A 50 -0.56 2.12 -23.55
C ASN A 50 -0.92 2.42 -22.07
N LYS A 51 -1.95 1.76 -21.54
CA LYS A 51 -2.32 1.85 -20.12
C LYS A 51 -1.54 0.84 -19.29
N ILE A 52 -1.17 1.22 -18.08
CA ILE A 52 -0.49 0.34 -17.15
C ILE A 52 -1.51 -0.64 -16.58
N GLN A 53 -1.21 -1.93 -16.70
CA GLN A 53 -1.97 -3.03 -16.15
C GLN A 53 -1.09 -3.82 -15.17
N PHE A 54 -1.73 -4.59 -14.30
CA PHE A 54 -1.05 -5.49 -13.38
C PHE A 54 -1.56 -6.91 -13.61
N GLY A 55 -0.64 -7.83 -13.86
CA GLY A 55 -0.93 -9.24 -14.05
C GLY A 55 -0.18 -10.10 -13.03
N ALA A 56 -0.85 -11.13 -12.52
CA ALA A 56 -0.23 -12.12 -11.66
C ALA A 56 0.63 -13.14 -12.44
N ASP A 57 0.54 -13.11 -13.77
CA ASP A 57 1.26 -14.04 -14.64
C ASP A 57 2.74 -13.69 -14.71
N VAL A 58 3.57 -14.70 -14.54
CA VAL A 58 5.03 -14.60 -14.64
C VAL A 58 5.45 -15.34 -15.91
N GLU A 59 5.06 -14.81 -17.07
CA GLU A 59 5.35 -15.43 -18.37
C GLU A 59 6.85 -15.44 -18.70
N ASN A 60 7.59 -14.46 -18.20
CA ASN A 60 9.00 -14.27 -18.47
C ASN A 60 9.84 -14.60 -17.25
N TYR A 61 10.01 -15.88 -16.98
CA TYR A 61 10.90 -16.34 -15.91
C TYR A 61 12.33 -16.44 -16.45
N TYR A 62 13.14 -15.45 -16.12
CA TYR A 62 14.56 -15.44 -16.44
C TYR A 62 15.38 -15.98 -15.27
N SER A 63 16.60 -16.41 -15.57
CA SER A 63 17.57 -16.74 -14.53
C SER A 63 17.76 -15.57 -13.56
N ALA A 64 17.93 -15.86 -12.27
CA ALA A 64 18.12 -14.84 -11.22
C ALA A 64 19.24 -13.84 -11.53
N HIS A 65 20.23 -14.23 -12.36
CA HIS A 65 21.32 -13.35 -12.78
C HIS A 65 20.87 -12.21 -13.70
N ASN A 66 19.71 -12.34 -14.35
CA ASN A 66 19.20 -11.34 -15.27
C ASN A 66 18.29 -10.31 -14.58
N TYR A 67 18.03 -10.45 -13.27
CA TYR A 67 17.23 -9.51 -12.52
C TYR A 67 18.10 -8.59 -11.69
N VAL A 68 17.72 -7.34 -11.66
CA VAL A 68 18.30 -6.35 -10.76
C VAL A 68 17.22 -5.91 -9.77
N ALA A 69 17.52 -6.01 -8.48
CA ALA A 69 16.60 -5.60 -7.44
C ALA A 69 16.73 -4.10 -7.13
N TYR A 70 15.64 -3.38 -7.20
CA TYR A 70 15.56 -1.97 -6.85
C TYR A 70 14.52 -1.75 -5.75
N LYS A 71 14.81 -0.82 -4.85
CA LYS A 71 13.81 -0.27 -3.94
C LYS A 71 13.08 0.85 -4.67
N PRO A 72 11.76 0.74 -4.94
CA PRO A 72 11.03 1.78 -5.63
C PRO A 72 10.96 3.05 -4.79
N VAL A 73 11.05 4.20 -5.43
CA VAL A 73 10.98 5.54 -4.80
C VAL A 73 10.22 6.50 -5.72
N GLY A 74 9.73 7.60 -5.17
CA GLY A 74 9.06 8.65 -5.95
C GLY A 74 7.86 8.13 -6.75
N ASP A 75 7.77 8.53 -8.00
CA ASP A 75 6.65 8.29 -8.90
C ASP A 75 6.36 6.79 -9.12
N ILE A 76 7.41 5.97 -9.18
CA ILE A 76 7.26 4.52 -9.32
C ILE A 76 6.58 3.92 -8.08
N LEU A 77 6.99 4.34 -6.88
CA LEU A 77 6.36 3.89 -5.64
C LEU A 77 4.94 4.42 -5.52
N GLU A 78 4.68 5.66 -5.92
CA GLU A 78 3.34 6.25 -5.95
C GLU A 78 2.41 5.48 -6.87
N MET A 79 2.89 5.13 -8.07
CA MET A 79 2.15 4.28 -9.01
C MET A 79 1.83 2.90 -8.40
N ILE A 80 2.81 2.22 -7.81
CA ILE A 80 2.62 0.88 -7.25
C ILE A 80 1.59 0.90 -6.11
N VAL A 81 1.69 1.88 -5.22
CA VAL A 81 0.86 1.96 -4.01
C VAL A 81 -0.59 2.33 -4.33
N ASN A 82 -0.78 3.21 -5.31
CA ASN A 82 -2.11 3.73 -5.67
C ASN A 82 -2.69 3.04 -6.91
N PHE A 83 -2.06 1.97 -7.39
CA PHE A 83 -2.54 1.23 -8.56
C PHE A 83 -3.93 0.64 -8.30
N ARG A 84 -4.82 0.78 -9.26
CA ARG A 84 -6.15 0.18 -9.28
C ARG A 84 -6.42 -0.41 -10.66
N ASP A 85 -6.99 -1.62 -10.70
CA ASP A 85 -7.34 -2.25 -11.96
C ASP A 85 -8.31 -1.39 -12.77
N GLY A 86 -7.99 -1.23 -14.02
CA GLY A 86 -8.90 -0.74 -15.07
C GLY A 86 -9.05 0.77 -15.20
N ASN A 87 -8.70 1.60 -14.22
CA ASN A 87 -8.85 3.06 -14.35
C ASN A 87 -7.88 3.81 -13.42
N THR A 88 -6.72 4.00 -13.89
CA THR A 88 -5.66 4.64 -13.11
C THR A 88 -5.40 6.07 -13.50
N SER A 89 -6.28 6.95 -13.17
CA SER A 89 -5.84 8.31 -12.88
C SER A 89 -5.62 8.38 -11.37
N ILE A 90 -4.37 8.25 -10.96
CA ILE A 90 -3.94 8.57 -9.61
C ILE A 90 -4.38 10.01 -9.31
N GLY A 91 -5.09 10.23 -8.21
CA GLY A 91 -5.58 11.55 -7.85
C GLY A 91 -6.84 11.97 -8.59
N CYS A 92 -7.76 11.05 -8.86
CA CYS A 92 -9.12 11.40 -9.27
C CYS A 92 -9.72 12.41 -8.28
N SER A 93 -10.56 13.30 -8.77
CA SER A 93 -11.21 14.36 -7.98
C SER A 93 -11.99 13.84 -6.75
N THR A 94 -12.23 12.53 -6.70
CA THR A 94 -12.93 11.81 -5.64
C THR A 94 -12.01 11.06 -4.68
N ASP A 95 -10.73 10.94 -5.01
CA ASP A 95 -9.77 10.25 -4.16
C ASP A 95 -9.44 11.08 -2.94
N TYR A 96 -9.37 10.41 -1.79
CA TYR A 96 -9.03 11.02 -0.52
C TYR A 96 -7.66 10.55 -0.05
N ARG A 97 -6.79 11.51 0.27
CA ARG A 97 -5.45 11.23 0.79
C ARG A 97 -5.53 10.82 2.25
N ILE A 98 -5.24 9.55 2.55
CA ILE A 98 -5.25 9.04 3.93
C ILE A 98 -3.92 9.22 4.66
N GLY A 99 -2.83 9.39 3.91
CA GLY A 99 -1.50 9.50 4.49
C GLY A 99 -0.38 9.53 3.47
N LYS A 100 0.78 9.09 3.89
CA LYS A 100 1.98 8.92 3.07
C LYS A 100 2.74 7.66 3.44
N ILE A 101 3.47 7.11 2.48
CA ILE A 101 4.34 5.96 2.71
C ILE A 101 5.45 6.31 3.67
N ARG A 102 5.71 5.40 4.59
CA ARG A 102 6.85 5.45 5.49
C ARG A 102 7.94 4.54 4.95
N TYR A 103 9.08 5.11 4.56
CA TYR A 103 10.20 4.37 3.97
C TYR A 103 10.90 3.40 4.91
N SER A 104 10.95 3.73 6.20
CA SER A 104 11.62 2.90 7.19
C SER A 104 11.03 3.13 8.58
N SER A 105 11.34 2.25 9.51
CA SER A 105 10.98 2.41 10.93
C SER A 105 11.68 3.61 11.57
N SER A 106 12.86 4.01 11.08
CA SER A 106 13.55 5.23 11.48
C SER A 106 13.22 6.36 10.51
N ARG A 107 13.08 7.59 11.01
CA ARG A 107 12.89 8.78 10.17
C ARG A 107 14.12 9.16 9.32
N ARG A 108 15.18 8.39 9.45
CA ARG A 108 16.52 8.66 8.91
C ARG A 108 16.58 8.92 7.40
N PHE A 109 15.65 8.34 6.65
CA PHE A 109 15.62 8.42 5.19
C PHE A 109 14.38 9.17 4.66
N GLN A 110 13.51 9.62 5.54
CA GLN A 110 12.25 10.23 5.14
C GLN A 110 12.46 11.59 4.48
N ASP A 111 13.48 12.34 4.93
CA ASP A 111 13.79 13.67 4.41
C ASP A 111 14.58 13.65 3.10
N LYS A 112 15.06 12.46 2.69
CA LYS A 112 15.86 12.28 1.46
C LYS A 112 15.03 11.90 0.23
N HIS A 113 13.77 11.54 0.43
CA HIS A 113 12.89 11.07 -0.63
C HIS A 113 11.62 11.90 -0.65
N PRO A 114 11.05 12.18 -1.83
CA PRO A 114 9.78 12.88 -1.93
C PRO A 114 8.70 12.10 -1.19
N ASP A 115 7.76 12.82 -0.59
CA ASP A 115 6.59 12.23 0.03
C ASP A 115 5.75 11.49 -1.02
N VAL A 116 5.45 10.24 -0.75
CA VAL A 116 4.59 9.41 -1.60
C VAL A 116 3.22 9.32 -0.94
N PRO A 117 2.21 10.03 -1.46
CA PRO A 117 0.86 10.01 -0.90
C PRO A 117 0.17 8.67 -1.13
N VAL A 118 -0.73 8.32 -0.22
CA VAL A 118 -1.60 7.16 -0.32
C VAL A 118 -3.04 7.64 -0.39
N TYR A 119 -3.75 7.20 -1.43
CA TYR A 119 -5.13 7.57 -1.69
C TYR A 119 -6.08 6.38 -1.53
N VAL A 120 -7.29 6.66 -1.08
CA VAL A 120 -8.41 5.73 -1.09
C VAL A 120 -9.59 6.37 -1.80
N SER A 121 -10.39 5.56 -2.47
CA SER A 121 -11.66 6.03 -3.01
C SER A 121 -12.77 5.78 -2.01
N PRO A 122 -13.53 6.80 -1.61
CA PRO A 122 -14.70 6.60 -0.78
C PRO A 122 -15.72 5.62 -1.39
N SER A 123 -15.79 5.50 -2.71
CA SER A 123 -16.64 4.52 -3.41
C SER A 123 -16.28 3.06 -3.07
N ASP A 124 -15.08 2.80 -2.55
CA ASP A 124 -14.64 1.46 -2.20
C ASP A 124 -15.27 0.97 -0.89
N PHE A 125 -15.68 1.86 -0.01
CA PHE A 125 -16.26 1.52 1.29
C PHE A 125 -17.67 2.07 1.51
N LEU A 126 -18.10 3.13 0.82
CA LEU A 126 -19.46 3.65 0.95
C LEU A 126 -20.50 2.65 0.41
N GLY A 127 -21.51 2.39 1.21
CA GLY A 127 -22.57 1.41 0.88
C GLY A 127 -22.10 -0.05 0.95
N LYS A 128 -20.89 -0.32 1.44
CA LYS A 128 -20.31 -1.65 1.57
C LYS A 128 -20.00 -1.98 3.03
N ARG A 129 -19.84 -3.25 3.32
CA ARG A 129 -19.40 -3.71 4.64
C ARG A 129 -17.87 -3.74 4.68
N THR A 130 -17.28 -2.96 5.57
CA THR A 130 -15.84 -2.89 5.74
C THR A 130 -15.50 -3.23 7.18
N ALA A 131 -14.46 -4.06 7.38
CA ALA A 131 -13.96 -4.41 8.70
C ALA A 131 -12.47 -4.06 8.82
N LEU A 132 -12.10 -3.43 9.92
CA LEU A 132 -10.74 -3.05 10.25
C LEU A 132 -10.19 -3.98 11.34
N PHE A 133 -9.16 -4.75 10.99
CA PHE A 133 -8.48 -5.65 11.91
C PHE A 133 -7.09 -5.11 12.24
N GLY A 134 -6.67 -5.33 13.46
CA GLY A 134 -5.32 -4.96 13.88
C GLY A 134 -5.16 -4.99 15.41
N MET A 135 -3.93 -5.09 15.86
CA MET A 135 -3.60 -5.02 17.28
C MET A 135 -3.82 -3.62 17.85
N THR A 136 -3.77 -3.50 19.16
CA THR A 136 -3.80 -2.19 19.84
C THR A 136 -2.64 -1.32 19.37
N ARG A 137 -2.86 -0.02 19.25
CA ARG A 137 -1.88 0.98 18.80
C ARG A 137 -1.40 0.85 17.34
N THR A 138 -2.09 0.11 16.49
CA THR A 138 -1.78 0.02 15.05
C THR A 138 -2.43 1.13 14.21
N GLY A 139 -3.16 2.04 14.81
CA GLY A 139 -3.77 3.17 14.12
C GLY A 139 -5.20 2.93 13.61
N LYS A 140 -5.89 1.87 14.05
CA LYS A 140 -7.28 1.59 13.63
C LYS A 140 -8.21 2.79 13.79
N SER A 141 -8.26 3.36 15.00
CA SER A 141 -9.13 4.52 15.29
C SER A 141 -8.78 5.72 14.42
N ASN A 142 -7.49 5.94 14.16
CA ASN A 142 -7.07 7.00 13.25
C ASN A 142 -7.52 6.74 11.81
N THR A 143 -7.48 5.49 11.35
CA THR A 143 -8.01 5.12 10.02
C THR A 143 -9.51 5.37 9.94
N VAL A 144 -10.28 5.03 10.99
CA VAL A 144 -11.72 5.32 11.03
C VAL A 144 -11.98 6.82 10.96
N LYS A 145 -11.23 7.65 11.69
CA LYS A 145 -11.33 9.11 11.60
C LYS A 145 -11.11 9.61 10.18
N LYS A 146 -10.10 9.07 9.48
CA LYS A 146 -9.84 9.41 8.08
C LYS A 146 -10.95 8.95 7.13
N VAL A 147 -11.59 7.82 7.38
CA VAL A 147 -12.78 7.38 6.61
C VAL A 147 -13.96 8.32 6.85
N ILE A 148 -14.20 8.78 8.08
CA ILE A 148 -15.23 9.75 8.41
C ILE A 148 -14.99 11.08 7.69
N GLU A 149 -13.75 11.58 7.74
CA GLU A 149 -13.34 12.80 7.02
C GLU A 149 -13.56 12.67 5.52
N ALA A 150 -13.07 11.55 4.92
CA ALA A 150 -13.21 11.25 3.50
C ALA A 150 -14.70 11.19 3.07
N THR A 151 -15.55 10.57 3.89
CA THR A 151 -16.98 10.47 3.63
C THR A 151 -17.65 11.86 3.68
N THR A 152 -17.24 12.69 4.63
CA THR A 152 -17.76 14.07 4.74
C THR A 152 -17.34 14.90 3.54
N GLU A 153 -16.06 14.82 3.15
CA GLU A 153 -15.54 15.58 2.01
C GLU A 153 -16.22 15.21 0.70
N ILE A 154 -16.36 13.90 0.41
CA ILE A 154 -17.05 13.47 -0.80
C ILE A 154 -18.54 13.80 -0.77
N SER A 155 -19.18 13.70 0.40
CA SER A 155 -20.59 14.08 0.57
C SER A 155 -20.82 15.56 0.21
N ASN A 156 -19.87 16.44 0.53
CA ASN A 156 -19.96 17.85 0.20
C ASN A 156 -19.88 18.14 -1.31
N LYS A 157 -19.40 17.19 -2.11
CA LYS A 157 -19.39 17.27 -3.58
C LYS A 157 -20.73 16.85 -4.20
N ALA A 158 -21.66 16.31 -3.42
CA ALA A 158 -22.98 15.90 -3.92
C ALA A 158 -23.87 17.11 -4.24
N THR A 159 -24.60 17.01 -5.34
CA THR A 159 -25.53 18.06 -5.79
C THR A 159 -26.88 18.00 -5.12
N ASN A 160 -27.34 16.80 -4.74
CA ASN A 160 -28.65 16.56 -4.17
C ASN A 160 -28.57 16.30 -2.67
N THR A 161 -29.51 16.86 -1.91
CA THR A 161 -29.54 16.73 -0.45
C THR A 161 -30.25 15.49 0.05
N CYS A 162 -31.23 14.98 -0.70
CA CYS A 162 -31.98 13.77 -0.33
C CYS A 162 -32.43 13.01 -1.58
N ILE A 163 -32.76 11.73 -1.38
CA ILE A 163 -33.40 10.89 -2.38
C ILE A 163 -34.87 11.29 -2.45
N ASP A 164 -35.37 11.51 -3.64
CA ASP A 164 -36.79 11.74 -3.85
C ASP A 164 -37.60 10.48 -3.44
N ALA A 165 -38.62 10.67 -2.62
CA ALA A 165 -39.46 9.57 -2.14
C ALA A 165 -40.12 8.77 -3.27
N SER A 166 -40.39 9.40 -4.43
CA SER A 166 -40.88 8.73 -5.63
C SER A 166 -39.87 7.81 -6.30
N ALA A 167 -38.58 8.03 -6.06
CA ALA A 167 -37.49 7.21 -6.58
C ALA A 167 -37.19 5.97 -5.69
N VAL A 168 -37.79 5.87 -4.52
CA VAL A 168 -37.55 4.78 -3.55
C VAL A 168 -37.96 3.41 -4.09
N SER A 169 -38.95 3.33 -4.99
CA SER A 169 -39.31 2.08 -5.64
C SER A 169 -38.31 1.57 -6.66
N ALA A 170 -37.29 2.36 -7.02
CA ALA A 170 -36.23 2.03 -7.95
C ALA A 170 -34.87 1.89 -7.27
N ILE A 171 -34.85 1.59 -5.98
CA ILE A 171 -33.62 1.53 -5.14
C ILE A 171 -32.56 0.59 -5.74
N ASP A 172 -32.97 -0.50 -6.38
CA ASP A 172 -32.06 -1.46 -7.01
C ASP A 172 -31.30 -0.88 -8.23
N ASN A 173 -31.79 0.22 -8.80
CA ASN A 173 -31.19 0.87 -9.98
C ASN A 173 -30.58 2.24 -9.73
N VAL A 174 -30.61 2.74 -8.50
CA VAL A 174 -30.02 4.04 -8.18
C VAL A 174 -28.50 3.86 -8.05
N LYS A 175 -27.76 4.15 -9.10
CA LYS A 175 -26.30 4.31 -8.99
C LYS A 175 -26.03 5.37 -7.93
N GLN A 176 -25.39 4.98 -6.85
CA GLN A 176 -25.05 5.87 -5.73
C GLN A 176 -24.00 6.93 -6.15
N PHE A 177 -23.24 6.62 -7.17
CA PHE A 177 -22.20 7.48 -7.74
C PHE A 177 -22.50 7.79 -9.20
N LYS A 178 -22.07 8.98 -9.62
CA LYS A 178 -22.01 9.37 -11.03
C LYS A 178 -20.81 8.66 -11.69
N ASP A 179 -20.74 8.74 -13.02
CA ASP A 179 -19.63 8.13 -13.77
C ASP A 179 -18.27 8.79 -13.47
N ASP A 180 -18.25 10.03 -12.97
CA ASP A 180 -17.07 10.75 -12.49
C ASP A 180 -16.67 10.35 -11.05
N GLY A 181 -17.38 9.41 -10.43
CA GLY A 181 -17.13 8.95 -9.07
C GLY A 181 -17.68 9.87 -7.96
N THR A 182 -18.35 10.97 -8.30
CA THR A 182 -18.99 11.82 -7.29
C THR A 182 -20.32 11.22 -6.84
N PRO A 183 -20.72 11.32 -5.56
CA PRO A 183 -22.00 10.83 -5.10
C PRO A 183 -23.14 11.69 -5.67
N LYS A 184 -24.25 11.05 -6.00
CA LYS A 184 -25.48 11.74 -6.44
C LYS A 184 -26.14 12.49 -5.29
N TYR A 185 -26.08 11.91 -4.08
CA TYR A 185 -26.78 12.40 -2.90
C TYR A 185 -25.79 12.58 -1.76
N LYS A 186 -26.10 13.51 -0.85
CA LYS A 186 -25.34 13.66 0.37
C LYS A 186 -25.39 12.38 1.20
N VAL A 187 -24.28 12.01 1.77
CA VAL A 187 -24.11 10.81 2.58
C VAL A 187 -24.22 11.18 4.05
N GLY A 188 -25.23 10.66 4.74
CA GLY A 188 -25.34 10.74 6.19
C GLY A 188 -24.45 9.71 6.86
N GLN A 189 -23.90 10.03 8.03
CA GLN A 189 -23.09 9.12 8.82
C GLN A 189 -23.72 8.95 10.20
N ILE A 190 -23.80 7.69 10.66
CA ILE A 190 -24.18 7.34 12.03
C ILE A 190 -23.00 6.61 12.64
N ILE A 191 -22.46 7.13 13.74
CA ILE A 191 -21.27 6.60 14.40
C ILE A 191 -21.68 6.10 15.79
N PHE A 192 -21.52 4.78 16.00
CA PHE A 192 -21.69 4.16 17.31
C PHE A 192 -20.34 4.09 18.01
N ASP A 193 -20.11 4.98 18.95
CA ASP A 193 -18.81 5.12 19.64
C ASP A 193 -18.94 4.64 21.08
N MET A 194 -18.67 3.36 21.31
CA MET A 194 -18.76 2.76 22.64
C MET A 194 -17.66 3.21 23.60
N ASN A 195 -16.55 3.68 23.08
CA ASN A 195 -15.38 4.07 23.87
C ASN A 195 -15.18 5.58 23.99
N GLY A 196 -15.99 6.39 23.30
CA GLY A 196 -15.87 7.84 23.27
C GLY A 196 -14.64 8.37 22.52
N GLU A 197 -14.08 7.59 21.59
CA GLU A 197 -12.88 7.99 20.83
C GLU A 197 -13.16 9.00 19.72
N TYR A 198 -14.40 9.08 19.24
CA TYR A 198 -14.80 9.89 18.09
C TYR A 198 -15.65 11.10 18.48
N ALA A 199 -16.25 11.10 19.67
CA ALA A 199 -17.15 12.13 20.13
C ALA A 199 -16.45 13.36 20.74
N ASN A 200 -15.19 13.21 21.15
CA ASN A 200 -14.42 14.31 21.73
C ASN A 200 -13.70 15.07 20.61
N ALA A 201 -14.15 16.28 20.34
CA ALA A 201 -13.35 17.27 19.63
C ALA A 201 -12.16 17.65 20.54
N ASN A 202 -10.96 17.32 20.14
CA ASN A 202 -9.75 17.90 20.69
C ASN A 202 -9.46 19.22 20.00
#